data_1ea022465b955f0a0fb236ef7c75333e
#
_entry.id   1ea022465b955f0a0fb236ef7c75333e
#
_cell.length_a   1.000
_cell.length_b   1.000
_cell.length_c   1.000
_cell.angle_alpha   90.00
_cell.angle_beta   90.00
_cell.angle_gamma   90.00
#
_symmetry.space_group_name_H-M   'P 1'
#
loop_
_entity.id
_entity.type
_entity.pdbx_description
1 polymer ?
#
loop_
_entity_poly.entity_id
_entity_poly.type
_entity_poly.pdbx_seq_one_letter_code
_entity_poly.pdbx_strand_id
1 'polypeptide(L)'
;EFLTVTPIRTPLAVPTSGATVTPAPTRDAPPTPGLPCPDQACASAAEHFWLARPVPPEAMIYADRTYAYGSTQQGLREPHHGVEFVNRSGTPVLAAGAGTVVVAGDDATVAYGPATRFYGQLVIVELDQTLNDQPVFTLYAHLARVDVAVGQSVRTGELLGAIGQTGVAIGPHLHFEVRVGRNTYLHTRNPELWLKPLPAANDQQYGVLAGRLVDLDGNVLYGQSVVIRPVDVNEPTRAKYITTYAHESLNGDDRLQETFAIGDLPPGVYSVAVNTSKFYQQTVVITPGRLTWVTFSVKPPPPNPPAAP
;
A
#
# COMPACT_ATOMS: atom_id res chain seq x y z
N GLU A 1 31.45 -11.09 32.23
CA GLU A 1 31.89 -9.86 31.52
C GLU A 1 30.95 -9.60 30.36
N PHE A 2 30.11 -8.57 30.49
CA PHE A 2 29.21 -8.15 29.43
C PHE A 2 29.92 -7.10 28.59
N LEU A 3 30.09 -7.38 27.29
CA LEU A 3 30.61 -6.42 26.32
C LEU A 3 29.49 -5.42 25.95
N THR A 4 29.67 -4.19 26.39
CA THR A 4 28.87 -3.03 25.96
C THR A 4 29.30 -2.60 24.57
N VAL A 5 28.38 -2.71 23.59
CA VAL A 5 28.56 -2.16 22.23
C VAL A 5 28.07 -0.72 22.21
N THR A 6 28.99 0.20 22.03
CA THR A 6 28.69 1.64 21.86
C THR A 6 28.33 1.91 20.40
N PRO A 7 27.19 2.55 20.06
CA PRO A 7 26.88 2.91 18.68
C PRO A 7 27.73 4.11 18.25
N ILE A 8 28.53 3.94 17.20
CA ILE A 8 29.25 5.02 16.54
C ILE A 8 28.27 5.78 15.64
N ARG A 9 27.88 6.98 16.04
CA ARG A 9 27.19 7.94 15.17
C ARG A 9 28.25 8.76 14.43
N THR A 10 28.42 8.49 13.14
CA THR A 10 29.15 9.39 12.25
C THR A 10 28.14 10.32 11.58
N PRO A 11 28.25 11.66 11.71
CA PRO A 11 27.38 12.58 10.98
C PRO A 11 27.77 12.58 9.51
N LEU A 12 26.81 12.31 8.63
CA LEU A 12 26.97 12.52 7.19
C LEU A 12 27.02 14.01 6.89
N ALA A 13 28.11 14.42 6.27
CA ALA A 13 28.28 15.79 5.78
C ALA A 13 27.29 16.06 4.63
N VAL A 14 26.48 17.09 4.77
CA VAL A 14 25.59 17.59 3.72
C VAL A 14 26.41 18.39 2.73
N PRO A 15 26.46 18.06 1.43
CA PRO A 15 27.08 18.90 0.43
C PRO A 15 26.20 20.14 0.17
N THR A 16 26.71 21.31 0.49
CA THR A 16 26.16 22.60 0.05
C THR A 16 26.51 22.81 -1.43
N SER A 17 25.62 22.42 -2.33
CA SER A 17 25.66 22.81 -3.72
C SER A 17 24.46 23.73 -3.99
N GLY A 18 24.75 25.00 -4.36
CA GLY A 18 23.76 25.98 -4.75
C GLY A 18 23.11 25.61 -6.07
N ALA A 19 22.04 24.82 -6.02
CA ALA A 19 21.14 24.60 -7.13
C ALA A 19 20.00 25.62 -7.02
N THR A 20 19.80 26.38 -8.05
CA THR A 20 18.66 27.29 -8.24
C THR A 20 17.39 26.43 -8.16
N VAL A 21 16.61 26.61 -7.10
CA VAL A 21 15.34 25.92 -6.90
C VAL A 21 14.35 26.48 -7.93
N THR A 22 14.11 25.74 -8.99
CA THR A 22 12.95 26.00 -9.85
C THR A 22 11.70 25.71 -8.98
N PRO A 23 10.74 26.66 -8.86
CA PRO A 23 9.53 26.40 -8.07
C PRO A 23 8.84 25.16 -8.63
N ALA A 24 8.50 24.24 -7.74
CA ALA A 24 7.70 23.08 -8.07
C ALA A 24 6.39 23.55 -8.72
N PRO A 25 5.87 22.85 -9.75
CA PRO A 25 4.58 23.17 -10.32
C PRO A 25 3.54 23.17 -9.19
N THR A 26 2.80 24.26 -9.08
CA THR A 26 1.64 24.38 -8.20
C THR A 26 0.76 23.16 -8.42
N ARG A 27 0.61 22.37 -7.38
CA ARG A 27 -0.31 21.23 -7.36
C ARG A 27 -1.70 21.80 -7.62
N ASP A 28 -2.33 21.43 -8.72
CA ASP A 28 -3.74 21.73 -8.94
C ASP A 28 -4.50 21.22 -7.70
N ALA A 29 -5.41 22.05 -7.18
CA ALA A 29 -6.19 21.67 -6.01
C ALA A 29 -6.81 20.30 -6.27
N PRO A 30 -6.71 19.34 -5.33
CA PRO A 30 -7.30 18.03 -5.52
C PRO A 30 -8.78 18.22 -5.87
N PRO A 31 -9.33 17.44 -6.80
CA PRO A 31 -10.75 17.48 -7.11
C PRO A 31 -11.54 17.35 -5.81
N THR A 32 -12.54 18.20 -5.64
CA THR A 32 -13.44 18.12 -4.48
C THR A 32 -13.91 16.68 -4.35
N PRO A 33 -13.63 15.99 -3.22
CA PRO A 33 -14.02 14.60 -3.07
C PRO A 33 -15.51 14.47 -3.33
N GLY A 34 -15.89 13.66 -4.33
CA GLY A 34 -17.28 13.24 -4.48
C GLY A 34 -17.71 12.67 -3.13
N LEU A 35 -18.89 13.08 -2.63
CA LEU A 35 -19.40 12.60 -1.35
C LEU A 35 -19.21 11.09 -1.27
N PRO A 36 -18.58 10.59 -0.16
CA PRO A 36 -18.54 9.15 0.06
C PRO A 36 -19.96 8.62 -0.03
N CYS A 37 -20.11 7.46 -0.64
CA CYS A 37 -21.40 6.85 -0.86
C CYS A 37 -22.24 6.83 0.43
N PRO A 38 -23.50 7.22 0.40
CA PRO A 38 -24.36 7.25 1.58
C PRO A 38 -24.61 5.86 2.18
N ASP A 39 -24.44 4.81 1.41
CA ASP A 39 -24.55 3.42 1.85
C ASP A 39 -23.14 2.84 2.05
N GLN A 40 -22.87 2.24 3.19
CA GLN A 40 -21.55 1.72 3.62
C GLN A 40 -20.84 0.74 2.66
N ALA A 41 -21.39 0.51 1.47
CA ALA A 41 -20.88 -0.41 0.47
C ALA A 41 -20.78 0.28 -0.90
N CYS A 42 -19.68 0.93 -1.14
CA CYS A 42 -19.47 1.61 -2.40
C CYS A 42 -18.12 1.31 -3.03
N ALA A 43 -18.11 0.49 -4.00
CA ALA A 43 -17.28 0.62 -5.19
C ALA A 43 -17.90 -0.20 -6.29
N SER A 44 -18.00 0.35 -7.47
CA SER A 44 -18.24 -0.49 -8.63
C SER A 44 -16.96 -1.31 -8.86
N ALA A 45 -17.12 -2.59 -9.16
CA ALA A 45 -16.02 -3.44 -9.62
C ALA A 45 -15.32 -2.87 -10.89
N ALA A 46 -15.89 -1.84 -11.51
CA ALA A 46 -15.35 -1.17 -12.69
C ALA A 46 -14.15 -0.26 -12.38
N GLU A 47 -14.03 0.25 -11.16
CA GLU A 47 -12.97 1.19 -10.79
C GLU A 47 -11.87 0.56 -9.92
N HIS A 48 -12.20 -0.56 -9.25
CA HIS A 48 -11.34 -1.27 -8.31
C HIS A 48 -11.36 -2.77 -8.59
N PHE A 49 -10.48 -3.52 -7.92
CA PHE A 49 -10.43 -4.98 -8.00
C PHE A 49 -10.10 -5.53 -9.38
N TRP A 50 -9.24 -4.85 -10.12
CA TRP A 50 -8.83 -5.28 -11.46
C TRP A 50 -7.82 -6.42 -11.44
N LEU A 51 -6.97 -6.45 -10.40
CA LEU A 51 -5.75 -7.21 -10.39
C LEU A 51 -5.92 -8.58 -9.72
N ALA A 52 -5.37 -9.60 -10.35
CA ALA A 52 -5.17 -10.91 -9.73
C ALA A 52 -4.03 -10.86 -8.71
N ARG A 53 -3.92 -11.91 -7.87
CA ARG A 53 -2.76 -12.07 -7.00
C ARG A 53 -1.49 -12.28 -7.83
N PRO A 54 -0.40 -11.57 -7.49
CA PRO A 54 0.85 -11.66 -8.25
C PRO A 54 1.71 -12.88 -7.91
N VAL A 55 1.14 -13.85 -7.22
CA VAL A 55 1.75 -15.13 -6.84
C VAL A 55 0.74 -16.26 -7.08
N PRO A 56 1.20 -17.51 -7.30
CA PRO A 56 0.31 -18.64 -7.54
C PRO A 56 -0.52 -18.99 -6.30
N PRO A 57 -1.68 -19.67 -6.48
CA PRO A 57 -2.65 -19.90 -5.39
C PRO A 57 -2.12 -20.80 -4.27
N GLU A 58 -1.12 -21.61 -4.51
CA GLU A 58 -0.45 -22.44 -3.51
C GLU A 58 0.59 -21.70 -2.67
N ALA A 59 0.91 -20.47 -3.03
CA ALA A 59 1.81 -19.58 -2.29
C ALA A 59 1.07 -18.84 -1.17
N MET A 60 1.78 -18.03 -0.39
CA MET A 60 1.18 -17.07 0.53
C MET A 60 0.61 -15.91 -0.29
N ILE A 61 -0.70 -15.94 -0.52
CA ILE A 61 -1.44 -15.00 -1.40
C ILE A 61 -1.97 -13.76 -0.68
N TYR A 62 -1.77 -13.67 0.63
CA TYR A 62 -2.20 -12.51 1.43
C TYR A 62 -1.08 -11.47 1.51
N ALA A 63 -1.45 -10.19 1.41
CA ALA A 63 -0.53 -9.10 1.69
C ALA A 63 -0.09 -9.13 3.17
N ASP A 64 1.21 -8.89 3.42
CA ASP A 64 1.73 -8.79 4.77
C ASP A 64 1.18 -7.55 5.48
N ARG A 65 0.62 -7.76 6.65
CA ARG A 65 0.00 -6.71 7.49
C ARG A 65 1.01 -5.99 8.38
N THR A 66 2.20 -6.54 8.55
CA THR A 66 3.21 -5.95 9.45
C THR A 66 3.85 -4.71 8.82
N TYR A 67 3.86 -4.64 7.49
CA TYR A 67 4.35 -3.48 6.73
C TYR A 67 3.40 -3.18 5.57
N ALA A 68 2.16 -2.79 5.92
CA ALA A 68 1.13 -2.44 4.95
C ALA A 68 1.45 -1.12 4.22
N TYR A 69 0.78 -0.87 3.09
CA TYR A 69 0.87 0.41 2.38
C TYR A 69 0.67 1.60 3.33
N GLY A 70 1.58 2.55 3.25
CA GLY A 70 1.54 3.76 4.08
C GLY A 70 2.06 3.61 5.50
N SER A 71 2.43 2.41 5.95
CA SER A 71 3.03 2.17 7.26
C SER A 71 4.52 2.53 7.27
N THR A 72 5.00 2.96 8.44
CA THR A 72 6.43 3.12 8.75
C THR A 72 6.90 2.11 9.79
N GLN A 73 6.07 1.14 10.15
CA GLN A 73 6.33 0.26 11.30
C GLN A 73 6.70 1.08 12.56
N GLN A 74 5.88 2.06 12.89
CA GLN A 74 6.07 2.97 14.05
C GLN A 74 7.37 3.80 13.96
N GLY A 75 7.74 4.23 12.76
CA GLY A 75 8.94 5.06 12.51
C GLY A 75 10.25 4.28 12.39
N LEU A 76 10.20 2.95 12.35
CA LEU A 76 11.38 2.10 12.14
C LEU A 76 11.83 2.04 10.68
N ARG A 77 10.94 2.37 9.74
CA ARG A 77 11.18 2.32 8.29
C ARG A 77 10.60 3.55 7.58
N GLU A 78 11.00 3.74 6.34
CA GLU A 78 10.38 4.70 5.44
C GLU A 78 8.92 4.35 5.16
N PRO A 79 8.07 5.32 4.78
CA PRO A 79 6.70 5.04 4.36
C PRO A 79 6.64 4.00 3.25
N HIS A 80 5.83 2.96 3.41
CA HIS A 80 5.71 1.88 2.44
C HIS A 80 4.81 2.27 1.27
N HIS A 81 5.34 2.18 0.06
CA HIS A 81 4.65 2.56 -1.18
C HIS A 81 4.01 1.37 -1.92
N GLY A 82 3.98 0.19 -1.30
CA GLY A 82 3.42 -1.03 -1.86
C GLY A 82 2.83 -1.96 -0.81
N VAL A 83 2.69 -3.22 -1.17
CA VAL A 83 2.39 -4.33 -0.27
C VAL A 83 3.38 -5.46 -0.52
N GLU A 84 3.57 -6.32 0.49
CA GLU A 84 4.52 -7.43 0.41
C GLU A 84 3.78 -8.77 0.40
N PHE A 85 4.24 -9.70 -0.46
CA PHE A 85 3.85 -11.10 -0.45
C PHE A 85 5.06 -11.93 0.01
N VAL A 86 5.08 -12.24 1.30
CA VAL A 86 6.20 -12.97 1.91
C VAL A 86 6.15 -14.42 1.50
N ASN A 87 7.10 -14.85 0.70
CA ASN A 87 7.23 -16.21 0.17
C ASN A 87 8.70 -16.60 0.05
N ARG A 88 8.96 -17.87 -0.19
CA ARG A 88 10.33 -18.38 -0.39
C ARG A 88 10.94 -17.80 -1.67
N SER A 89 12.25 -17.61 -1.66
CA SER A 89 13.00 -17.34 -2.88
C SER A 89 12.73 -18.45 -3.91
N GLY A 90 12.54 -18.05 -5.18
CA GLY A 90 12.17 -18.95 -6.27
C GLY A 90 10.67 -19.15 -6.47
N THR A 91 9.78 -18.65 -5.57
CA THR A 91 8.33 -18.66 -5.81
C THR A 91 8.02 -17.86 -7.08
N PRO A 92 7.19 -18.39 -8.01
CA PRO A 92 6.83 -17.67 -9.24
C PRO A 92 6.17 -16.32 -8.96
N VAL A 93 6.53 -15.30 -9.76
CA VAL A 93 5.87 -14.00 -9.79
C VAL A 93 5.07 -13.89 -11.07
N LEU A 94 3.78 -13.59 -10.93
CA LEU A 94 2.80 -13.58 -12.00
C LEU A 94 2.31 -12.17 -12.29
N ALA A 95 2.01 -11.86 -13.55
CA ALA A 95 1.39 -10.61 -13.93
C ALA A 95 0.00 -10.49 -13.29
N ALA A 96 -0.20 -9.46 -12.49
CA ALA A 96 -1.47 -9.20 -11.83
C ALA A 96 -2.57 -8.72 -12.79
N GLY A 97 -2.17 -8.13 -13.92
CA GLY A 97 -3.05 -7.68 -15.02
C GLY A 97 -2.38 -7.87 -16.37
N ALA A 98 -3.17 -7.87 -17.44
CA ALA A 98 -2.67 -7.87 -18.81
C ALA A 98 -2.09 -6.50 -19.16
N GLY A 99 -1.01 -6.49 -19.98
CA GLY A 99 -0.34 -5.25 -20.38
C GLY A 99 0.97 -5.46 -21.10
N THR A 100 1.76 -4.41 -21.18
CA THR A 100 3.08 -4.42 -21.81
C THR A 100 4.17 -4.19 -20.75
N VAL A 101 5.22 -4.98 -20.79
CA VAL A 101 6.41 -4.81 -19.95
C VAL A 101 7.15 -3.55 -20.37
N VAL A 102 7.24 -2.56 -19.48
CA VAL A 102 7.93 -1.29 -19.72
C VAL A 102 9.30 -1.22 -19.02
N VAL A 103 9.52 -2.07 -18.02
CA VAL A 103 10.82 -2.24 -17.34
C VAL A 103 11.01 -3.72 -17.05
N ALA A 104 12.22 -4.25 -17.33
CA ALA A 104 12.64 -5.62 -17.00
C ALA A 104 14.15 -5.63 -16.76
N GLY A 105 14.59 -5.97 -15.55
CA GLY A 105 15.99 -5.98 -15.15
C GLY A 105 16.24 -5.38 -13.77
N ASP A 106 17.35 -4.67 -13.59
CA ASP A 106 17.71 -4.06 -12.31
C ASP A 106 17.59 -2.53 -12.34
N ASP A 107 17.54 -1.93 -11.14
CA ASP A 107 17.50 -0.48 -10.92
C ASP A 107 18.89 0.11 -10.58
N ALA A 108 19.97 -0.51 -11.04
CA ALA A 108 21.33 -0.05 -10.72
C ALA A 108 21.67 1.32 -11.31
N THR A 109 21.06 1.71 -12.43
CA THR A 109 21.35 2.96 -13.15
C THR A 109 20.17 3.91 -13.23
N VAL A 110 18.94 3.45 -13.06
CA VAL A 110 17.70 4.24 -13.08
C VAL A 110 16.96 4.02 -11.77
N ALA A 111 16.68 5.11 -11.05
CA ALA A 111 15.88 5.03 -9.83
C ALA A 111 14.38 4.95 -10.16
N TYR A 112 13.76 3.82 -9.87
CA TYR A 112 12.30 3.64 -9.91
C TYR A 112 11.66 3.86 -8.54
N GLY A 113 12.46 3.81 -7.46
CA GLY A 113 12.14 4.11 -6.08
C GLY A 113 12.81 5.39 -5.60
N PRO A 114 13.05 5.51 -4.28
CA PRO A 114 13.72 6.68 -3.71
C PRO A 114 15.20 6.80 -4.12
N ALA A 115 15.81 5.69 -4.55
CA ALA A 115 17.21 5.64 -5.01
C ALA A 115 17.41 4.50 -6.00
N THR A 116 18.55 4.49 -6.70
CA THR A 116 19.02 3.33 -7.45
C THR A 116 19.35 2.18 -6.49
N ARG A 117 19.26 0.95 -6.98
CA ARG A 117 19.49 -0.29 -6.21
C ARG A 117 18.53 -0.47 -5.04
N PHE A 118 17.38 0.21 -5.06
CA PHE A 118 16.36 0.09 -4.03
C PHE A 118 15.50 -1.17 -4.23
N TYR A 119 14.98 -1.36 -5.45
CA TYR A 119 14.17 -2.52 -5.79
C TYR A 119 14.97 -3.76 -6.22
N GLY A 120 16.23 -3.59 -6.65
CA GLY A 120 17.04 -4.65 -7.19
C GLY A 120 16.53 -5.11 -8.54
N GLN A 121 16.35 -6.42 -8.73
CA GLN A 121 15.70 -6.95 -9.94
C GLN A 121 14.20 -6.67 -9.89
N LEU A 122 13.65 -6.10 -10.97
CA LEU A 122 12.25 -5.69 -11.01
C LEU A 122 11.65 -5.87 -12.41
N VAL A 123 10.33 -5.93 -12.44
CA VAL A 123 9.49 -5.81 -13.63
C VAL A 123 8.47 -4.71 -13.40
N ILE A 124 8.19 -3.88 -14.41
CA ILE A 124 7.04 -2.97 -14.40
C ILE A 124 6.23 -3.25 -15.66
N VAL A 125 4.92 -3.45 -15.47
CA VAL A 125 3.95 -3.66 -16.53
C VAL A 125 3.03 -2.45 -16.59
N GLU A 126 2.93 -1.82 -17.76
CA GLU A 126 1.87 -0.87 -18.08
C GLU A 126 0.63 -1.66 -18.49
N LEU A 127 -0.46 -1.51 -17.76
CA LEU A 127 -1.69 -2.26 -18.00
C LEU A 127 -2.39 -1.81 -19.29
N ASP A 128 -3.08 -2.74 -19.96
CA ASP A 128 -3.95 -2.42 -21.11
C ASP A 128 -5.14 -1.54 -20.70
N GLN A 129 -5.54 -1.60 -19.43
CA GLN A 129 -6.65 -0.85 -18.86
C GLN A 129 -6.15 0.45 -18.22
N THR A 130 -6.82 1.55 -18.52
CA THR A 130 -6.55 2.88 -17.95
C THR A 130 -7.59 3.25 -16.89
N LEU A 131 -7.22 4.12 -15.95
CA LEU A 131 -8.15 4.74 -14.99
C LEU A 131 -8.37 6.21 -15.35
N ASN A 132 -9.59 6.58 -15.76
CA ASN A 132 -9.91 7.96 -16.17
C ASN A 132 -8.90 8.50 -17.19
N ASP A 133 -8.62 7.72 -18.25
CA ASP A 133 -7.64 8.00 -19.29
C ASP A 133 -6.18 8.10 -18.82
N GLN A 134 -5.89 7.77 -17.56
CA GLN A 134 -4.54 7.72 -17.03
C GLN A 134 -3.97 6.29 -17.13
N PRO A 135 -2.71 6.13 -17.55
CA PRO A 135 -2.04 4.84 -17.55
C PRO A 135 -1.91 4.29 -16.12
N VAL A 136 -2.03 2.98 -15.99
CA VAL A 136 -1.85 2.27 -14.72
C VAL A 136 -0.68 1.31 -14.87
N PHE A 137 0.19 1.29 -13.87
CA PHE A 137 1.37 0.43 -13.85
C PHE A 137 1.34 -0.47 -12.63
N THR A 138 1.83 -1.70 -12.80
CA THR A 138 2.13 -2.61 -11.70
C THR A 138 3.63 -2.86 -11.64
N LEU A 139 4.21 -2.76 -10.44
CA LEU A 139 5.63 -2.98 -10.19
C LEU A 139 5.81 -4.22 -9.33
N TYR A 140 6.80 -5.04 -9.70
CA TYR A 140 7.18 -6.29 -9.05
C TYR A 140 8.66 -6.23 -8.74
N ALA A 141 9.06 -6.18 -7.47
CA ALA A 141 10.44 -5.96 -7.07
C ALA A 141 11.02 -7.04 -6.16
N HIS A 142 12.31 -6.91 -5.87
CA HIS A 142 13.14 -7.81 -5.10
C HIS A 142 13.28 -9.21 -5.71
N LEU A 143 13.17 -9.30 -7.05
CA LEU A 143 13.18 -10.55 -7.77
C LEU A 143 14.57 -11.23 -7.73
N ALA A 144 14.60 -12.56 -7.72
CA ALA A 144 15.80 -13.36 -7.95
C ALA A 144 16.11 -13.50 -9.43
N ARG A 145 15.07 -13.47 -10.26
CA ARG A 145 15.15 -13.67 -11.71
C ARG A 145 14.01 -12.93 -12.41
N VAL A 146 14.32 -12.36 -13.56
CA VAL A 146 13.36 -11.75 -14.49
C VAL A 146 13.27 -12.65 -15.71
N ASP A 147 12.07 -13.06 -16.11
CA ASP A 147 11.82 -14.03 -17.21
C ASP A 147 11.16 -13.38 -18.43
N VAL A 148 11.00 -12.06 -18.42
CA VAL A 148 10.38 -11.27 -19.51
C VAL A 148 11.30 -10.17 -19.99
N ALA A 149 10.98 -9.59 -21.16
CA ALA A 149 11.76 -8.51 -21.77
C ALA A 149 10.89 -7.25 -21.95
N VAL A 150 11.52 -6.07 -21.99
CA VAL A 150 10.85 -4.81 -22.30
C VAL A 150 10.20 -4.89 -23.71
N GLY A 151 8.96 -4.42 -23.80
CA GLY A 151 8.12 -4.50 -24.99
C GLY A 151 7.31 -5.80 -25.12
N GLN A 152 7.55 -6.79 -24.26
CA GLN A 152 6.74 -8.01 -24.23
C GLN A 152 5.33 -7.72 -23.72
N SER A 153 4.31 -8.19 -24.45
CA SER A 153 2.93 -8.23 -23.95
C SER A 153 2.75 -9.44 -23.03
N VAL A 154 2.09 -9.25 -21.91
CA VAL A 154 1.80 -10.29 -20.92
C VAL A 154 0.32 -10.34 -20.62
N ARG A 155 -0.19 -11.54 -20.33
CA ARG A 155 -1.55 -11.76 -19.86
C ARG A 155 -1.59 -11.86 -18.35
N THR A 156 -2.74 -11.58 -17.76
CA THR A 156 -2.95 -11.85 -16.32
C THR A 156 -2.60 -13.31 -16.00
N GLY A 157 -1.78 -13.52 -14.97
CA GLY A 157 -1.30 -14.83 -14.54
C GLY A 157 -0.07 -15.34 -15.31
N GLU A 158 0.45 -14.60 -16.30
CA GLU A 158 1.67 -14.97 -17.01
C GLU A 158 2.91 -14.79 -16.13
N LEU A 159 3.89 -15.69 -16.28
CA LEU A 159 5.13 -15.68 -15.49
C LEU A 159 5.99 -14.47 -15.83
N LEU A 160 6.34 -13.67 -14.83
CA LEU A 160 7.25 -12.53 -14.96
C LEU A 160 8.66 -12.82 -14.43
N GLY A 161 8.80 -13.76 -13.49
CA GLY A 161 10.05 -14.05 -12.82
C GLY A 161 9.85 -14.86 -11.55
N ALA A 162 10.77 -14.70 -10.61
CA ALA A 162 10.72 -15.41 -9.34
C ALA A 162 11.10 -14.49 -8.17
N ILE A 163 10.44 -14.68 -7.03
CA ILE A 163 10.73 -13.98 -5.77
C ILE A 163 12.17 -14.17 -5.36
N GLY A 164 12.81 -13.12 -4.91
CA GLY A 164 14.15 -13.09 -4.38
C GLY A 164 14.29 -12.20 -3.15
N GLN A 165 15.46 -11.58 -3.04
CA GLN A 165 15.82 -10.66 -1.96
C GLN A 165 16.84 -9.63 -2.49
N THR A 166 16.73 -9.24 -3.75
CA THR A 166 17.63 -8.24 -4.35
C THR A 166 17.22 -6.81 -3.93
N GLY A 167 18.14 -5.87 -4.02
CA GLY A 167 17.90 -4.49 -3.56
C GLY A 167 17.83 -4.36 -2.03
N VAL A 168 17.01 -3.44 -1.54
CA VAL A 168 16.82 -3.19 -0.10
C VAL A 168 15.67 -4.05 0.43
N ALA A 169 15.94 -5.30 0.76
CA ALA A 169 14.96 -6.27 1.22
C ALA A 169 15.41 -7.01 2.48
N ILE A 170 14.50 -7.18 3.45
CA ILE A 170 14.73 -7.99 4.64
C ILE A 170 14.02 -9.34 4.47
N GLY A 171 14.76 -10.34 4.00
CA GLY A 171 14.22 -11.66 3.68
C GLY A 171 13.50 -11.72 2.33
N PRO A 172 13.25 -12.94 1.84
CA PRO A 172 12.60 -13.14 0.55
C PRO A 172 11.14 -12.72 0.58
N HIS A 173 10.73 -11.86 -0.36
CA HIS A 173 9.36 -11.44 -0.59
C HIS A 173 9.21 -10.83 -1.98
N LEU A 174 8.00 -10.71 -2.45
CA LEU A 174 7.63 -9.85 -3.56
C LEU A 174 7.12 -8.52 -3.01
N HIS A 175 7.76 -7.42 -3.36
CA HIS A 175 7.22 -6.08 -3.18
C HIS A 175 6.38 -5.73 -4.40
N PHE A 176 5.12 -5.34 -4.18
CA PHE A 176 4.14 -5.08 -5.24
C PHE A 176 3.53 -3.69 -5.10
N GLU A 177 3.57 -2.91 -6.20
CA GLU A 177 2.97 -1.57 -6.25
C GLU A 177 1.94 -1.45 -7.38
N VAL A 178 1.01 -0.50 -7.19
CA VAL A 178 0.16 0.06 -8.24
C VAL A 178 0.49 1.54 -8.37
N ARG A 179 0.73 2.01 -9.59
CA ARG A 179 1.00 3.42 -9.91
C ARG A 179 0.00 3.94 -10.92
N VAL A 180 -0.47 5.18 -10.76
CA VAL A 180 -1.49 5.78 -11.63
C VAL A 180 -0.96 7.10 -12.21
N GLY A 181 -1.17 7.30 -13.50
CA GLY A 181 -0.81 8.49 -14.24
C GLY A 181 0.66 8.55 -14.65
N ARG A 182 1.59 8.24 -13.74
CA ARG A 182 3.03 8.24 -14.01
C ARG A 182 3.71 7.06 -13.35
N ASN A 183 4.66 6.46 -14.05
CA ASN A 183 5.48 5.39 -13.50
C ASN A 183 6.60 5.96 -12.61
N THR A 184 6.23 6.56 -11.49
CA THR A 184 7.19 7.09 -10.50
C THR A 184 6.78 6.75 -9.07
N TYR A 185 7.75 6.75 -8.16
CA TYR A 185 7.59 6.39 -6.75
C TYR A 185 6.47 7.18 -6.04
N LEU A 186 6.29 8.46 -6.37
CA LEU A 186 5.29 9.33 -5.75
C LEU A 186 3.88 9.18 -6.35
N HIS A 187 3.67 8.25 -7.32
CA HIS A 187 2.36 8.03 -7.96
C HIS A 187 1.72 6.71 -7.56
N THR A 188 2.17 6.12 -6.46
CA THR A 188 1.60 4.88 -5.94
C THR A 188 0.19 5.08 -5.38
N ARG A 189 -0.60 3.99 -5.40
CA ARG A 189 -1.90 3.84 -4.75
C ARG A 189 -1.88 2.57 -3.93
N ASN A 190 -2.73 2.47 -2.92
CA ASN A 190 -2.79 1.27 -2.08
C ASN A 190 -3.23 0.05 -2.90
N PRO A 191 -2.36 -0.96 -3.10
CA PRO A 191 -2.68 -2.11 -3.93
C PRO A 191 -3.88 -2.93 -3.41
N GLU A 192 -4.23 -2.85 -2.14
CA GLU A 192 -5.35 -3.59 -1.56
C GLU A 192 -6.72 -3.11 -2.11
N LEU A 193 -6.80 -1.91 -2.70
CA LEU A 193 -7.97 -1.44 -3.42
C LEU A 193 -8.05 -1.99 -4.86
N TRP A 194 -6.95 -2.52 -5.39
CA TRP A 194 -6.83 -2.98 -6.78
C TRP A 194 -6.87 -4.49 -6.90
N LEU A 195 -6.41 -5.20 -5.89
CA LEU A 195 -6.41 -6.67 -5.85
C LEU A 195 -7.84 -7.21 -5.69
N LYS A 196 -8.23 -8.14 -6.56
CA LYS A 196 -9.52 -8.83 -6.46
C LYS A 196 -9.66 -9.49 -5.09
N PRO A 197 -10.79 -9.30 -4.39
CA PRO A 197 -11.05 -10.01 -3.16
C PRO A 197 -10.96 -11.52 -3.34
N LEU A 198 -10.29 -12.19 -2.42
CA LEU A 198 -10.13 -13.64 -2.45
C LEU A 198 -11.46 -14.35 -2.18
N PRO A 199 -11.61 -15.61 -2.65
CA PRO A 199 -12.69 -16.47 -2.21
C PRO A 199 -12.63 -16.69 -0.68
N ALA A 200 -13.77 -16.57 -0.02
CA ALA A 200 -13.96 -16.90 1.39
C ALA A 200 -14.73 -18.22 1.52
N ALA A 201 -15.00 -18.67 2.76
CA ALA A 201 -15.83 -19.83 3.00
C ALA A 201 -17.26 -19.65 2.46
N ASN A 202 -17.96 -20.73 2.14
CA ASN A 202 -19.33 -20.76 1.67
C ASN A 202 -19.59 -20.01 0.36
N ASP A 203 -18.68 -20.11 -0.61
CA ASP A 203 -18.77 -19.45 -1.92
C ASP A 203 -18.89 -17.91 -1.87
N GLN A 204 -18.62 -17.33 -0.72
CA GLN A 204 -18.53 -15.89 -0.56
C GLN A 204 -17.14 -15.39 -1.00
N GLN A 205 -17.00 -14.08 -1.09
CA GLN A 205 -15.71 -13.40 -1.26
C GLN A 205 -15.37 -12.64 0.03
N TYR A 206 -14.09 -12.44 0.27
CA TYR A 206 -13.66 -11.45 1.24
C TYR A 206 -14.09 -10.05 0.79
N GLY A 207 -14.12 -9.11 1.71
CA GLY A 207 -14.39 -7.70 1.42
C GLY A 207 -13.18 -6.83 1.73
N VAL A 208 -13.30 -5.57 1.39
CA VAL A 208 -12.28 -4.54 1.64
C VAL A 208 -12.89 -3.46 2.52
N LEU A 209 -12.14 -2.98 3.50
CA LEU A 209 -12.47 -1.79 4.28
C LEU A 209 -11.51 -0.68 3.90
N ALA A 210 -12.02 0.49 3.57
CA ALA A 210 -11.23 1.70 3.45
C ALA A 210 -11.91 2.84 4.23
N GLY A 211 -11.13 3.85 4.54
CA GLY A 211 -11.70 4.96 5.27
C GLY A 211 -10.81 6.19 5.33
N ARG A 212 -11.38 7.22 5.90
CA ARG A 212 -10.71 8.50 6.08
C ARG A 212 -10.76 8.92 7.55
N LEU A 213 -9.60 9.28 8.09
CA LEU A 213 -9.47 9.84 9.41
C LEU A 213 -9.00 11.29 9.29
N VAL A 214 -9.82 12.21 9.76
CA VAL A 214 -9.55 13.65 9.70
C VAL A 214 -9.81 14.30 11.08
N ASP A 215 -9.27 15.48 11.29
CA ASP A 215 -9.65 16.32 12.40
C ASP A 215 -11.01 17.01 12.16
N LEU A 216 -11.44 17.85 13.10
CA LEU A 216 -12.72 18.57 13.00
C LEU A 216 -12.72 19.67 11.92
N ASP A 217 -11.55 20.06 11.43
CA ASP A 217 -11.35 21.04 10.37
C ASP A 217 -11.18 20.36 9.00
N GLY A 218 -11.17 19.01 8.95
CA GLY A 218 -11.05 18.22 7.73
C GLY A 218 -9.61 17.87 7.34
N ASN A 219 -8.61 18.24 8.16
CA ASN A 219 -7.22 17.89 7.88
C ASN A 219 -6.96 16.41 8.18
N VAL A 220 -6.18 15.76 7.33
CA VAL A 220 -5.82 14.34 7.48
C VAL A 220 -4.96 14.13 8.73
N LEU A 221 -5.30 13.11 9.50
CA LEU A 221 -4.51 12.66 10.65
C LEU A 221 -3.64 11.47 10.22
N TYR A 222 -2.35 11.72 10.04
CA TYR A 222 -1.36 10.74 9.59
C TYR A 222 -0.88 9.84 10.72
N GLY A 223 -0.49 8.59 10.40
CA GLY A 223 0.18 7.65 11.31
C GLY A 223 -0.66 7.20 12.51
N GLN A 224 -1.97 7.38 12.48
CA GLN A 224 -2.85 7.00 13.59
C GLN A 224 -3.20 5.52 13.54
N SER A 225 -3.24 4.88 14.70
CA SER A 225 -3.64 3.47 14.82
C SER A 225 -5.13 3.28 14.54
N VAL A 226 -5.45 2.31 13.69
CA VAL A 226 -6.81 1.87 13.40
C VAL A 226 -6.94 0.39 13.79
N VAL A 227 -7.88 0.09 14.67
CA VAL A 227 -8.15 -1.27 15.15
C VAL A 227 -9.45 -1.77 14.52
N ILE A 228 -9.40 -2.92 13.88
CA ILE A 228 -10.54 -3.53 13.18
C ILE A 228 -10.79 -4.90 13.83
N ARG A 229 -11.95 -5.06 14.46
CA ARG A 229 -12.29 -6.26 15.22
C ARG A 229 -13.64 -6.82 14.79
N PRO A 230 -13.76 -8.12 14.45
CA PRO A 230 -15.08 -8.73 14.26
C PRO A 230 -15.88 -8.68 15.56
N VAL A 231 -17.18 -8.34 15.46
CA VAL A 231 -18.06 -8.17 16.63
C VAL A 231 -18.57 -9.53 17.12
N ASP A 232 -18.78 -10.46 16.20
CA ASP A 232 -19.46 -11.74 16.47
C ASP A 232 -18.53 -12.82 17.06
N VAL A 233 -17.26 -12.49 17.28
CA VAL A 233 -16.25 -13.44 17.71
C VAL A 233 -15.51 -12.93 18.92
N ASN A 234 -15.67 -13.58 20.06
CA ASN A 234 -14.99 -13.27 21.32
C ASN A 234 -13.49 -13.66 21.31
N GLU A 235 -12.82 -13.58 20.15
CA GLU A 235 -11.41 -13.91 20.03
C GLU A 235 -10.58 -12.61 19.83
N PRO A 236 -9.87 -12.11 20.84
CA PRO A 236 -9.01 -10.93 20.71
C PRO A 236 -7.96 -11.06 19.60
N THR A 237 -7.54 -12.29 19.31
CA THR A 237 -6.54 -12.63 18.28
C THR A 237 -6.98 -12.35 16.85
N ARG A 238 -8.28 -12.12 16.62
CA ARG A 238 -8.82 -11.78 15.29
C ARG A 238 -8.81 -10.28 14.98
N ALA A 239 -8.45 -9.44 15.92
CA ALA A 239 -8.29 -8.02 15.66
C ALA A 239 -7.17 -7.78 14.64
N LYS A 240 -7.42 -6.87 13.69
CA LYS A 240 -6.41 -6.36 12.74
C LYS A 240 -6.00 -4.97 13.18
N TYR A 241 -4.71 -4.70 13.06
CA TYR A 241 -4.12 -3.42 13.41
C TYR A 241 -3.45 -2.87 12.17
N ILE A 242 -3.87 -1.68 11.76
CA ILE A 242 -3.26 -0.92 10.68
C ILE A 242 -3.05 0.52 11.15
N THR A 243 -2.40 1.33 10.34
CA THR A 243 -2.26 2.77 10.57
C THR A 243 -2.89 3.55 9.43
N THR A 244 -3.32 4.78 9.69
CA THR A 244 -3.51 5.72 8.59
C THR A 244 -2.16 5.95 7.90
N TYR A 245 -2.18 6.37 6.64
CA TYR A 245 -0.96 6.64 5.88
C TYR A 245 -0.05 7.57 6.68
N ALA A 246 1.23 7.26 6.72
CA ALA A 246 2.15 7.90 7.64
C ALA A 246 2.54 9.33 7.24
N HIS A 247 2.40 9.67 5.95
CA HIS A 247 2.88 10.94 5.41
C HIS A 247 2.02 11.41 4.22
N GLU A 248 2.00 12.71 3.98
CA GLU A 248 1.28 13.34 2.86
C GLU A 248 1.81 12.96 1.45
N SER A 249 3.02 12.38 1.37
CA SER A 249 3.56 11.87 0.10
C SER A 249 2.86 10.61 -0.40
N LEU A 250 2.09 9.95 0.47
CA LEU A 250 1.31 8.76 0.13
C LEU A 250 -0.05 9.17 -0.41
N ASN A 251 -0.44 8.58 -1.53
CA ASN A 251 -1.69 8.95 -2.16
C ASN A 251 -2.80 7.97 -1.77
N GLY A 252 -3.95 8.52 -1.40
CA GLY A 252 -5.20 7.80 -1.50
C GLY A 252 -5.65 7.65 -2.96
N ASP A 253 -6.68 6.86 -3.18
CA ASP A 253 -7.37 6.78 -4.46
C ASP A 253 -7.87 8.16 -4.91
N ASP A 254 -7.86 8.45 -6.20
CA ASP A 254 -8.18 9.78 -6.73
C ASP A 254 -9.60 10.24 -6.39
N ARG A 255 -10.54 9.30 -6.22
CA ARG A 255 -11.92 9.57 -5.86
C ARG A 255 -12.21 9.41 -4.37
N LEU A 256 -11.72 8.34 -3.76
CA LEU A 256 -12.02 8.00 -2.37
C LEU A 256 -11.23 8.87 -1.41
N GLN A 257 -9.98 9.22 -1.74
CA GLN A 257 -9.07 9.97 -0.87
C GLN A 257 -8.96 9.31 0.52
N GLU A 258 -8.93 7.98 0.54
CA GLU A 258 -8.79 7.24 1.78
C GLU A 258 -7.42 7.51 2.43
N THR A 259 -7.38 7.36 3.72
CA THR A 259 -6.15 7.46 4.51
C THR A 259 -5.72 6.13 5.11
N PHE A 260 -6.52 5.10 4.92
CA PHE A 260 -6.20 3.71 5.24
C PHE A 260 -7.08 2.77 4.43
N ALA A 261 -6.55 1.59 4.11
CA ALA A 261 -7.33 0.49 3.55
C ALA A 261 -6.78 -0.85 4.03
N ILE A 262 -7.64 -1.86 4.01
CA ILE A 262 -7.31 -3.24 4.33
C ILE A 262 -8.22 -4.18 3.54
N GLY A 263 -7.64 -5.05 2.75
CA GLY A 263 -8.34 -6.08 1.99
C GLY A 263 -8.50 -7.38 2.77
N ASP A 264 -9.08 -8.37 2.10
CA ASP A 264 -9.22 -9.75 2.57
C ASP A 264 -9.80 -9.88 3.99
N LEU A 265 -10.83 -9.06 4.28
CA LEU A 265 -11.62 -9.19 5.50
C LEU A 265 -12.77 -10.17 5.27
N PRO A 266 -12.92 -11.19 6.14
CA PRO A 266 -14.11 -12.04 6.11
C PRO A 266 -15.39 -11.20 6.17
N PRO A 267 -16.45 -11.55 5.42
CA PRO A 267 -17.75 -10.91 5.56
C PRO A 267 -18.27 -10.99 7.01
N GLY A 268 -18.92 -9.93 7.47
CA GLY A 268 -19.46 -9.89 8.84
C GLY A 268 -19.50 -8.49 9.42
N VAL A 269 -19.88 -8.41 10.68
CA VAL A 269 -19.98 -7.14 11.43
C VAL A 269 -18.66 -6.87 12.15
N TYR A 270 -18.14 -5.67 11.96
CA TYR A 270 -16.86 -5.24 12.53
C TYR A 270 -17.00 -3.93 13.32
N SER A 271 -16.26 -3.86 14.41
CA SER A 271 -15.94 -2.61 15.08
C SER A 271 -14.65 -2.06 14.48
N VAL A 272 -14.71 -0.82 14.00
CA VAL A 272 -13.54 -0.04 13.59
C VAL A 272 -13.32 1.04 14.60
N ALA A 273 -12.13 1.09 15.18
CA ALA A 273 -11.83 2.04 16.27
C ALA A 273 -10.51 2.79 16.00
N VAL A 274 -10.50 4.05 16.37
CA VAL A 274 -9.32 4.92 16.39
C VAL A 274 -9.17 5.54 17.77
N ASN A 275 -7.93 5.67 18.22
CA ASN A 275 -7.62 6.28 19.50
C ASN A 275 -6.68 7.47 19.28
N THR A 276 -7.24 8.67 19.36
CA THR A 276 -6.50 9.93 19.24
C THR A 276 -6.48 10.65 20.60
N SER A 277 -7.12 11.81 20.75
CA SER A 277 -7.34 12.43 22.06
C SER A 277 -8.42 11.71 22.88
N LYS A 278 -9.28 10.93 22.20
CA LYS A 278 -10.34 10.09 22.76
C LYS A 278 -10.44 8.81 21.93
N PHE A 279 -11.14 7.84 22.49
CA PHE A 279 -11.53 6.63 21.78
C PHE A 279 -12.79 6.91 20.95
N TYR A 280 -12.70 6.60 19.66
CA TYR A 280 -13.81 6.68 18.71
C TYR A 280 -14.01 5.31 18.08
N GLN A 281 -15.26 4.89 17.91
CA GLN A 281 -15.62 3.60 17.36
C GLN A 281 -16.85 3.70 16.46
N GLN A 282 -16.83 2.97 15.36
CA GLN A 282 -17.98 2.76 14.50
C GLN A 282 -18.16 1.28 14.20
N THR A 283 -19.40 0.85 13.99
CA THR A 283 -19.71 -0.50 13.53
C THR A 283 -19.98 -0.46 12.05
N VAL A 284 -19.35 -1.36 11.30
CA VAL A 284 -19.50 -1.50 9.86
C VAL A 284 -19.82 -2.94 9.48
N VAL A 285 -20.43 -3.15 8.32
CA VAL A 285 -20.67 -4.47 7.75
C VAL A 285 -19.75 -4.67 6.57
N ILE A 286 -18.86 -5.65 6.65
CA ILE A 286 -18.01 -6.05 5.53
C ILE A 286 -18.85 -6.90 4.59
N THR A 287 -19.08 -6.39 3.37
CA THR A 287 -19.89 -7.04 2.35
C THR A 287 -19.01 -7.86 1.40
N PRO A 288 -19.40 -9.09 1.04
CA PRO A 288 -18.64 -9.93 0.11
C PRO A 288 -18.32 -9.22 -1.21
N GLY A 289 -17.07 -9.26 -1.63
CA GLY A 289 -16.60 -8.73 -2.91
C GLY A 289 -16.73 -7.21 -3.08
N ARG A 290 -16.96 -6.48 -2.00
CA ARG A 290 -17.19 -5.02 -2.04
C ARG A 290 -16.25 -4.25 -1.13
N LEU A 291 -16.12 -2.96 -1.43
CA LEU A 291 -15.49 -1.98 -0.57
C LEU A 291 -16.52 -1.47 0.45
N THR A 292 -16.20 -1.54 1.72
CA THR A 292 -16.91 -0.89 2.82
C THR A 292 -16.16 0.38 3.19
N TRP A 293 -16.89 1.48 3.42
CA TRP A 293 -16.32 2.79 3.73
C TRP A 293 -16.63 3.24 5.14
N VAL A 294 -15.65 3.90 5.80
CA VAL A 294 -15.84 4.52 7.11
C VAL A 294 -15.10 5.86 7.20
N THR A 295 -15.73 6.85 7.82
CA THR A 295 -15.10 8.16 8.05
C THR A 295 -15.10 8.49 9.54
N PHE A 296 -13.94 8.94 10.05
CA PHE A 296 -13.79 9.49 11.37
C PHE A 296 -13.41 10.97 11.28
N SER A 297 -14.24 11.82 11.93
CA SER A 297 -13.91 13.22 12.19
C SER A 297 -13.73 13.38 13.70
N VAL A 298 -12.50 13.62 14.15
CA VAL A 298 -12.12 13.49 15.55
C VAL A 298 -11.26 14.67 16.02
N LYS A 299 -11.16 14.87 17.33
CA LYS A 299 -10.13 15.76 17.86
C LYS A 299 -8.75 15.13 17.63
N PRO A 300 -7.76 15.90 17.15
CA PRO A 300 -6.41 15.40 16.98
C PRO A 300 -5.81 14.95 18.33
N PRO A 301 -4.81 14.07 18.31
CA PRO A 301 -4.02 13.77 19.51
C PRO A 301 -3.34 15.06 20.00
N PRO A 302 -3.02 15.17 21.30
CA PRO A 302 -2.19 16.26 21.79
C PRO A 302 -0.83 16.24 21.07
N PRO A 303 -0.22 17.40 20.84
CA PRO A 303 1.11 17.44 20.25
C PRO A 303 2.09 16.62 21.10
N ASN A 304 2.99 15.91 20.42
CA ASN A 304 4.04 15.20 21.15
C ASN A 304 4.82 16.18 22.02
N PRO A 305 5.14 15.85 23.28
CA PRO A 305 6.01 16.69 24.08
C PRO A 305 7.33 16.88 23.32
N PRO A 306 7.94 18.08 23.39
CA PRO A 306 9.24 18.30 22.78
C PRO A 306 10.21 17.22 23.26
N ALA A 307 11.05 16.72 22.35
CA ALA A 307 12.09 15.76 22.72
C ALA A 307 12.88 16.36 23.88
N ALA A 308 13.09 15.58 24.92
CA ALA A 308 13.92 16.01 26.06
C ALA A 308 15.32 16.39 25.53
N PRO A 309 15.89 17.51 26.05
CA PRO A 309 17.19 18.03 25.60
C PRO A 309 18.34 17.04 25.79
#